data_fd6942f18a282ae33468fcede4a38236
#
_entry.id   fd6942f18a282ae33468fcede4a38236
#
_cell.length_a   1.000
_cell.length_b   1.000
_cell.length_c   1.000
_cell.angle_alpha   90.00
_cell.angle_beta   90.00
_cell.angle_gamma   90.00
#
_symmetry.space_group_name_H-M   'P 1'
#
loop_
_entity.id
_entity.type
_entity.pdbx_description
1 polymer ?
#
loop_
_entity_poly.entity_id
_entity_poly.type
_entity_poly.pdbx_seq_one_letter_code
_entity_poly.pdbx_strand_id
1 'polypeptide(L)'
;MSGSRTEPGADPTGRAAVRDRLDRVEDPELARSIVELDYIDAIETDGGRVLVRFTLPTAWCSPTFAWMMATDARDEVETLDWVRESRIELCDHMHGAEITAGVNARNSFGETFPDADGDVAAVRAAIADKARVSRQREAVRALLDAGVDAEQVVSLVRSDLRISDDEAHVDLGGLSVVVDAAPLADYLDRATSSGHVTADDDPLFLTPEAEPIPADRLDVVQKRSRLATVTMGGQGAVCDALHRARHGADGPDGSASPSLERSGGDRSSYDGDVDEFTSTWTVTPDD
;
A
#
# COMPACT_ATOMS: atom_id res chain seq x y z
N MET A 1 44.19 -23.09 -15.19
CA MET A 1 43.83 -22.20 -14.08
C MET A 1 42.38 -21.77 -14.30
N SER A 2 41.46 -22.47 -13.62
CA SER A 2 40.03 -22.19 -13.70
C SER A 2 39.70 -21.03 -12.72
N GLY A 3 39.41 -19.86 -13.24
CA GLY A 3 38.90 -18.77 -12.45
C GLY A 3 37.43 -19.00 -12.15
N SER A 4 37.10 -19.29 -10.90
CA SER A 4 35.72 -19.25 -10.40
C SER A 4 35.23 -17.82 -10.49
N ARG A 5 34.26 -17.55 -11.37
CA ARG A 5 33.45 -16.37 -11.32
C ARG A 5 32.58 -16.47 -10.05
N THR A 6 32.88 -15.66 -9.06
CA THR A 6 32.00 -15.43 -7.91
C THR A 6 30.81 -14.65 -8.45
N GLU A 7 29.64 -15.26 -8.45
CA GLU A 7 28.39 -14.52 -8.69
C GLU A 7 28.25 -13.42 -7.62
N PRO A 8 27.82 -12.19 -7.97
CA PRO A 8 27.59 -11.14 -6.99
C PRO A 8 26.58 -11.65 -5.96
N GLY A 9 27.05 -11.82 -4.73
CA GLY A 9 26.24 -12.36 -3.64
C GLY A 9 25.08 -11.43 -3.34
N ALA A 10 23.87 -11.91 -3.54
CA ALA A 10 22.66 -11.25 -3.07
C ALA A 10 22.81 -10.99 -1.56
N ASP A 11 22.81 -9.72 -1.15
CA ASP A 11 22.80 -9.35 0.27
C ASP A 11 21.41 -9.63 0.86
N PRO A 12 21.22 -10.71 1.64
CA PRO A 12 19.93 -11.07 2.19
C PRO A 12 19.42 -10.03 3.20
N THR A 13 20.33 -9.33 3.89
CA THR A 13 19.99 -8.31 4.88
C THR A 13 19.48 -7.04 4.18
N GLY A 14 20.13 -6.61 3.11
CA GLY A 14 19.68 -5.49 2.30
C GLY A 14 18.31 -5.74 1.66
N ARG A 15 18.10 -6.96 1.12
CA ARG A 15 16.81 -7.34 0.52
C ARG A 15 15.68 -7.35 1.54
N ALA A 16 15.91 -7.86 2.76
CA ALA A 16 14.92 -7.84 3.83
C ALA A 16 14.56 -6.41 4.23
N ALA A 17 15.55 -5.52 4.40
CA ALA A 17 15.31 -4.12 4.73
C ALA A 17 14.51 -3.39 3.64
N VAL A 18 14.78 -3.66 2.36
CA VAL A 18 13.97 -3.12 1.24
C VAL A 18 12.53 -3.65 1.32
N ARG A 19 12.34 -4.94 1.56
CA ARG A 19 11.01 -5.54 1.68
C ARG A 19 10.21 -4.92 2.84
N ASP A 20 10.85 -4.68 3.99
CA ASP A 20 10.22 -4.03 5.15
C ASP A 20 9.81 -2.57 4.85
N ARG A 21 10.53 -1.89 3.96
CA ARG A 21 10.13 -0.57 3.49
C ARG A 21 8.96 -0.65 2.51
N LEU A 22 9.00 -1.58 1.57
CA LEU A 22 7.91 -1.80 0.61
C LEU A 22 6.61 -2.23 1.30
N ASP A 23 6.68 -2.83 2.50
CA ASP A 23 5.50 -3.18 3.29
C ASP A 23 4.70 -1.96 3.78
N ARG A 24 5.27 -0.76 3.68
CA ARG A 24 4.60 0.51 3.98
C ARG A 24 3.86 1.11 2.79
N VAL A 25 4.13 0.57 1.61
CA VAL A 25 3.46 1.02 0.39
C VAL A 25 2.15 0.28 0.26
N GLU A 26 1.05 1.02 0.17
CA GLU A 26 -0.28 0.46 0.10
C GLU A 26 -0.88 0.58 -1.30
N ASP A 27 -1.63 -0.45 -1.68
CA ASP A 27 -2.57 -0.35 -2.79
C ASP A 27 -3.69 0.63 -2.41
N PRO A 28 -3.89 1.72 -3.18
CA PRO A 28 -4.87 2.75 -2.84
C PRO A 28 -6.33 2.26 -2.81
N GLU A 29 -6.66 1.21 -3.56
CA GLU A 29 -8.01 0.64 -3.59
C GLU A 29 -8.26 -0.32 -2.44
N LEU A 30 -7.24 -1.09 -2.04
CA LEU A 30 -7.36 -2.14 -1.05
C LEU A 30 -6.97 -1.68 0.36
N ALA A 31 -6.22 -0.57 0.49
CA ALA A 31 -5.59 -0.11 1.73
C ALA A 31 -4.81 -1.23 2.44
N ARG A 32 -4.08 -2.02 1.65
CA ARG A 32 -3.21 -3.13 2.07
C ARG A 32 -1.85 -2.99 1.43
N SER A 33 -0.83 -3.48 2.13
CA SER A 33 0.55 -3.46 1.65
C SER A 33 0.72 -4.20 0.32
N ILE A 34 1.50 -3.64 -0.62
CA ILE A 34 1.89 -4.32 -1.86
C ILE A 34 2.72 -5.58 -1.61
N VAL A 35 3.35 -5.69 -0.43
CA VAL A 35 4.07 -6.89 0.02
C VAL A 35 3.08 -7.95 0.50
N GLU A 36 2.09 -7.56 1.31
CA GLU A 36 1.00 -8.44 1.76
C GLU A 36 0.16 -8.96 0.59
N LEU A 37 -0.05 -8.11 -0.42
CA LEU A 37 -0.78 -8.44 -1.64
C LEU A 37 0.05 -9.26 -2.63
N ASP A 38 1.31 -9.57 -2.30
CA ASP A 38 2.23 -10.36 -3.13
C ASP A 38 2.45 -9.76 -4.53
N TYR A 39 2.50 -8.41 -4.62
CA TYR A 39 2.76 -7.73 -5.90
C TYR A 39 4.24 -7.70 -6.26
N ILE A 40 5.16 -7.96 -5.30
CA ILE A 40 6.61 -7.87 -5.51
C ILE A 40 7.14 -9.12 -6.18
N ASP A 41 7.59 -8.99 -7.42
CA ASP A 41 8.19 -10.08 -8.21
C ASP A 41 9.65 -10.31 -7.84
N ALA A 42 10.41 -9.22 -7.69
CA ALA A 42 11.85 -9.29 -7.40
C ALA A 42 12.36 -8.05 -6.64
N ILE A 43 13.32 -8.28 -5.77
CA ILE A 43 14.15 -7.26 -5.13
C ILE A 43 15.61 -7.66 -5.35
N GLU A 44 16.36 -6.85 -6.08
CA GLU A 44 17.80 -7.04 -6.32
C GLU A 44 18.57 -5.91 -5.65
N THR A 45 19.68 -6.26 -4.99
CA THR A 45 20.53 -5.29 -4.28
C THR A 45 21.98 -5.53 -4.66
N ASP A 46 22.69 -4.45 -5.01
CA ASP A 46 24.13 -4.49 -5.34
C ASP A 46 24.81 -3.17 -4.97
N GLY A 47 25.68 -3.19 -3.98
CA GLY A 47 26.57 -2.07 -3.63
C GLY A 47 25.90 -0.71 -3.39
N GLY A 48 24.65 -0.69 -2.90
CA GLY A 48 23.86 0.52 -2.70
C GLY A 48 22.91 0.85 -3.86
N ARG A 49 22.81 -0.02 -4.85
CA ARG A 49 21.79 0.01 -5.90
C ARG A 49 20.69 -0.97 -5.55
N VAL A 50 19.45 -0.57 -5.80
CA VAL A 50 18.26 -1.40 -5.56
C VAL A 50 17.38 -1.40 -6.80
N LEU A 51 17.00 -2.59 -7.25
CA LEU A 51 15.98 -2.77 -8.27
C LEU A 51 14.79 -3.49 -7.65
N VAL A 52 13.61 -2.91 -7.79
CA VAL A 52 12.34 -3.53 -7.41
C VAL A 52 11.50 -3.73 -8.66
N ARG A 53 11.05 -4.97 -8.88
CA ARG A 53 10.05 -5.29 -9.90
C ARG A 53 8.76 -5.69 -9.23
N PHE A 54 7.65 -5.18 -9.73
CA PHE A 54 6.35 -5.54 -9.22
C PHE A 54 5.30 -5.60 -10.33
N THR A 55 4.29 -6.44 -10.13
CA THR A 55 3.18 -6.67 -11.04
C THR A 55 1.86 -6.48 -10.32
N LEU A 56 0.95 -5.70 -10.89
CA LEU A 56 -0.40 -5.51 -10.36
C LEU A 56 -1.33 -6.67 -10.76
N PRO A 57 -2.45 -6.88 -10.04
CA PRO A 57 -3.39 -7.97 -10.32
C PRO A 57 -3.92 -7.96 -11.75
N THR A 58 -4.02 -6.78 -12.36
CA THR A 58 -4.46 -6.61 -13.73
C THR A 58 -3.57 -5.64 -14.50
N ALA A 59 -3.39 -5.88 -15.79
CA ALA A 59 -2.71 -4.94 -16.69
C ALA A 59 -3.48 -3.62 -16.88
N TRP A 60 -4.72 -3.54 -16.40
CA TRP A 60 -5.68 -2.46 -16.60
C TRP A 60 -5.94 -1.66 -15.30
N CYS A 61 -5.13 -1.84 -14.28
CA CYS A 61 -5.22 -1.01 -13.08
C CYS A 61 -5.12 0.48 -13.46
N SER A 62 -5.75 1.35 -12.67
CA SER A 62 -5.66 2.80 -12.92
C SER A 62 -4.21 3.25 -13.04
N PRO A 63 -3.80 3.95 -14.12
CA PRO A 63 -2.44 4.47 -14.24
C PRO A 63 -2.05 5.38 -13.08
N THR A 64 -3.03 6.12 -12.51
CA THR A 64 -2.82 6.96 -11.34
C THR A 64 -2.43 6.14 -10.11
N PHE A 65 -3.12 5.02 -9.86
CA PHE A 65 -2.82 4.14 -8.71
C PHE A 65 -1.50 3.40 -8.89
N ALA A 66 -1.26 2.88 -10.09
CA ALA A 66 0.00 2.22 -10.42
C ALA A 66 1.20 3.18 -10.28
N TRP A 67 1.04 4.45 -10.74
CA TRP A 67 2.05 5.48 -10.60
C TRP A 67 2.27 5.87 -9.12
N MET A 68 1.20 5.96 -8.32
CA MET A 68 1.30 6.24 -6.88
C MET A 68 2.10 5.14 -6.18
N MET A 69 1.74 3.86 -6.38
CA MET A 69 2.47 2.74 -5.77
C MET A 69 3.94 2.69 -6.20
N ALA A 70 4.24 2.93 -7.47
CA ALA A 70 5.61 2.96 -7.97
C ALA A 70 6.42 4.11 -7.36
N THR A 71 5.81 5.30 -7.22
CA THR A 71 6.45 6.47 -6.60
C THR A 71 6.70 6.23 -5.12
N ASP A 72 5.70 5.74 -4.39
CA ASP A 72 5.79 5.45 -2.96
C ASP A 72 6.82 4.34 -2.70
N ALA A 73 6.90 3.31 -3.56
CA ALA A 73 7.92 2.28 -3.49
C ALA A 73 9.33 2.84 -3.64
N ARG A 74 9.55 3.76 -4.60
CA ARG A 74 10.84 4.46 -4.74
C ARG A 74 11.17 5.26 -3.49
N ASP A 75 10.24 6.08 -3.04
CA ASP A 75 10.46 7.01 -1.92
C ASP A 75 10.74 6.23 -0.62
N GLU A 76 10.03 5.13 -0.36
CA GLU A 76 10.29 4.27 0.79
C GLU A 76 11.66 3.57 0.72
N VAL A 77 12.04 3.04 -0.43
CA VAL A 77 13.36 2.40 -0.62
C VAL A 77 14.49 3.42 -0.41
N GLU A 78 14.32 4.65 -0.87
CA GLU A 78 15.31 5.72 -0.73
C GLU A 78 15.45 6.26 0.69
N THR A 79 14.56 5.91 1.62
CA THR A 79 14.75 6.21 3.06
C THR A 79 15.86 5.38 3.71
N LEU A 80 16.33 4.32 3.06
CA LEU A 80 17.42 3.49 3.57
C LEU A 80 18.77 4.18 3.34
N ASP A 81 19.51 4.48 4.41
CA ASP A 81 20.75 5.25 4.37
C ASP A 81 21.84 4.69 3.44
N TRP A 82 21.81 3.38 3.19
CA TRP A 82 22.78 2.70 2.33
C TRP A 82 22.39 2.73 0.84
N VAL A 83 21.14 3.06 0.51
CA VAL A 83 20.65 3.14 -0.88
C VAL A 83 21.15 4.44 -1.51
N ARG A 84 21.86 4.33 -2.63
CA ARG A 84 22.35 5.45 -3.42
C ARG A 84 21.57 5.64 -4.70
N GLU A 85 21.02 4.55 -5.22
CA GLU A 85 20.26 4.52 -6.45
C GLU A 85 19.15 3.48 -6.32
N SER A 86 17.93 3.88 -6.59
CA SER A 86 16.78 2.99 -6.66
C SER A 86 16.21 2.97 -8.08
N ARG A 87 15.74 1.82 -8.51
CA ARG A 87 14.98 1.66 -9.75
C ARG A 87 13.74 0.82 -9.47
N ILE A 88 12.60 1.34 -9.90
CA ILE A 88 11.31 0.68 -9.77
C ILE A 88 10.81 0.32 -11.17
N GLU A 89 10.42 -0.93 -11.38
CA GLU A 89 9.89 -1.42 -12.65
C GLU A 89 8.50 -2.00 -12.43
N LEU A 90 7.51 -1.45 -13.14
CA LEU A 90 6.16 -1.98 -13.20
C LEU A 90 6.05 -2.92 -14.39
N CYS A 91 5.82 -4.21 -14.09
CA CYS A 91 5.69 -5.26 -15.09
C CYS A 91 4.23 -5.50 -15.49
N ASP A 92 4.00 -6.06 -16.67
CA ASP A 92 2.69 -6.52 -17.17
C ASP A 92 1.54 -5.50 -17.06
N HIS A 93 1.83 -4.21 -17.22
CA HIS A 93 0.84 -3.14 -17.17
C HIS A 93 0.79 -2.38 -18.50
N MET A 94 -0.41 -1.94 -18.94
CA MET A 94 -0.57 -1.27 -20.23
C MET A 94 0.20 0.06 -20.35
N HIS A 95 0.49 0.71 -19.20
CA HIS A 95 1.30 1.92 -19.10
C HIS A 95 2.60 1.66 -18.31
N GLY A 96 3.06 0.40 -18.30
CA GLY A 96 4.24 0.01 -17.51
C GLY A 96 5.51 0.76 -17.90
N ALA A 97 5.73 0.95 -19.20
CA ALA A 97 6.90 1.66 -19.70
C ALA A 97 6.92 3.14 -19.32
N GLU A 98 5.79 3.83 -19.51
CA GLU A 98 5.65 5.25 -19.18
C GLU A 98 5.79 5.48 -17.68
N ILE A 99 5.13 4.63 -16.85
CA ILE A 99 5.22 4.72 -15.39
C ILE A 99 6.65 4.46 -14.92
N THR A 100 7.26 3.36 -15.39
CA THR A 100 8.64 3.02 -15.06
C THR A 100 9.59 4.16 -15.42
N ALA A 101 9.50 4.70 -16.64
CA ALA A 101 10.35 5.80 -17.08
C ALA A 101 10.12 7.08 -16.27
N GLY A 102 8.85 7.47 -16.08
CA GLY A 102 8.49 8.70 -15.36
C GLY A 102 8.91 8.68 -13.90
N VAL A 103 8.63 7.58 -13.18
CA VAL A 103 8.98 7.43 -11.76
C VAL A 103 10.49 7.45 -11.56
N ASN A 104 11.26 6.73 -12.38
CA ASN A 104 12.72 6.71 -12.26
C ASN A 104 13.37 8.05 -12.72
N ALA A 105 12.74 8.79 -13.62
CA ALA A 105 13.15 10.16 -13.98
C ALA A 105 12.70 11.21 -12.96
N ARG A 106 11.95 10.86 -11.92
CA ARG A 106 11.36 11.74 -10.91
C ARG A 106 10.40 12.78 -11.50
N ASN A 107 9.76 12.43 -12.60
CA ASN A 107 8.73 13.25 -13.21
C ASN A 107 7.48 13.25 -12.32
N SER A 108 6.71 14.32 -12.38
CA SER A 108 5.34 14.33 -11.84
C SER A 108 4.41 13.45 -12.69
N PHE A 109 3.24 13.14 -12.17
CA PHE A 109 2.22 12.40 -12.93
C PHE A 109 1.83 13.13 -14.24
N GLY A 110 1.62 14.45 -14.16
CA GLY A 110 1.26 15.26 -15.33
C GLY A 110 2.38 15.36 -16.38
N GLU A 111 3.66 15.30 -15.98
CA GLU A 111 4.78 15.22 -16.92
C GLU A 111 4.88 13.83 -17.57
N THR A 112 4.50 12.78 -16.83
CA THR A 112 4.47 11.40 -17.33
C THR A 112 3.26 11.16 -18.23
N PHE A 113 2.12 11.78 -17.93
CA PHE A 113 0.85 11.65 -18.65
C PHE A 113 0.26 13.03 -19.00
N PRO A 114 0.79 13.72 -20.01
CA PRO A 114 0.36 15.09 -20.34
C PRO A 114 -1.11 15.23 -20.75
N ASP A 115 -1.70 14.14 -21.21
CA ASP A 115 -3.10 14.10 -21.66
C ASP A 115 -4.08 13.67 -20.55
N ALA A 116 -3.56 13.40 -19.34
CA ALA A 116 -4.41 12.99 -18.21
C ALA A 116 -4.95 14.21 -17.47
N ASP A 117 -6.27 14.33 -17.44
CA ASP A 117 -6.96 15.29 -16.58
C ASP A 117 -6.98 14.74 -15.15
N GLY A 118 -6.33 15.41 -14.20
CA GLY A 118 -6.47 15.06 -12.79
C GLY A 118 -5.30 15.48 -11.90
N ASP A 119 -5.64 15.92 -10.70
CA ASP A 119 -4.70 16.19 -9.63
C ASP A 119 -4.49 14.92 -8.78
N VAL A 120 -3.32 14.30 -8.92
CA VAL A 120 -2.96 13.12 -8.13
C VAL A 120 -3.01 13.40 -6.62
N ALA A 121 -2.68 14.62 -6.20
CA ALA A 121 -2.76 15.00 -4.79
C ALA A 121 -4.21 14.98 -4.29
N ALA A 122 -5.16 15.45 -5.10
CA ALA A 122 -6.58 15.38 -4.77
C ALA A 122 -7.10 13.94 -4.73
N VAL A 123 -6.65 13.08 -5.67
CA VAL A 123 -6.97 11.64 -5.66
C VAL A 123 -6.40 10.98 -4.42
N ARG A 124 -5.14 11.24 -4.07
CA ARG A 124 -4.46 10.72 -2.88
C ARG A 124 -5.20 11.14 -1.59
N ALA A 125 -5.58 12.42 -1.48
CA ALA A 125 -6.35 12.93 -0.34
C ALA A 125 -7.73 12.23 -0.21
N ALA A 126 -8.45 12.07 -1.31
CA ALA A 126 -9.74 11.39 -1.31
C ALA A 126 -9.64 9.91 -0.90
N ILE A 127 -8.57 9.24 -1.28
CA ILE A 127 -8.29 7.85 -0.88
C ILE A 127 -7.93 7.78 0.61
N ALA A 128 -7.06 8.68 1.08
CA ALA A 128 -6.69 8.76 2.50
C ALA A 128 -7.92 8.97 3.40
N ASP A 129 -8.85 9.85 3.00
CA ASP A 129 -10.10 10.07 3.71
C ASP A 129 -11.01 8.83 3.72
N LYS A 130 -11.12 8.13 2.61
CA LYS A 130 -11.88 6.86 2.56
C LYS A 130 -11.27 5.82 3.48
N ALA A 131 -9.94 5.66 3.47
CA ALA A 131 -9.23 4.73 4.34
C ALA A 131 -9.44 5.10 5.82
N ARG A 132 -9.31 6.39 6.18
CA ARG A 132 -9.59 6.90 7.54
C ARG A 132 -11.00 6.53 7.99
N VAL A 133 -12.01 6.82 7.17
CA VAL A 133 -13.43 6.55 7.47
C VAL A 133 -13.69 5.04 7.65
N SER A 134 -13.04 4.20 6.85
CA SER A 134 -13.13 2.74 6.96
C SER A 134 -12.54 2.23 8.28
N ARG A 135 -11.32 2.67 8.62
CA ARG A 135 -10.65 2.31 9.88
C ARG A 135 -11.40 2.84 11.10
N GLN A 136 -11.91 4.08 11.03
CA GLN A 136 -12.76 4.63 12.08
C GLN A 136 -13.96 3.74 12.39
N ARG A 137 -14.61 3.21 11.36
CA ARG A 137 -15.76 2.33 11.56
C ARG A 137 -15.40 1.09 12.37
N GLU A 138 -14.25 0.49 12.12
CA GLU A 138 -13.76 -0.69 12.86
C GLU A 138 -13.39 -0.34 14.30
N ALA A 139 -12.69 0.79 14.51
CA ALA A 139 -12.35 1.30 15.84
C ALA A 139 -13.60 1.60 16.69
N VAL A 140 -14.56 2.33 16.13
CA VAL A 140 -15.84 2.63 16.82
C VAL A 140 -16.59 1.34 17.13
N ARG A 141 -16.62 0.37 16.22
CA ARG A 141 -17.26 -0.92 16.45
C ARG A 141 -16.61 -1.68 17.61
N ALA A 142 -15.29 -1.72 17.68
CA ALA A 142 -14.58 -2.37 18.78
C ALA A 142 -14.96 -1.77 20.15
N LEU A 143 -15.12 -0.44 20.25
CA LEU A 143 -15.56 0.23 21.46
C LEU A 143 -17.03 -0.08 21.82
N LEU A 144 -17.93 -0.06 20.85
CA LEU A 144 -19.35 -0.40 21.06
C LEU A 144 -19.53 -1.85 21.47
N ASP A 145 -18.78 -2.78 20.85
CA ASP A 145 -18.80 -4.21 21.19
C ASP A 145 -18.21 -4.46 22.61
N ALA A 146 -17.33 -3.58 23.09
CA ALA A 146 -16.81 -3.59 24.47
C ALA A 146 -17.75 -2.91 25.49
N GLY A 147 -18.91 -2.40 25.05
CA GLY A 147 -19.94 -1.82 25.90
C GLY A 147 -19.79 -0.32 26.17
N VAL A 148 -18.95 0.40 25.42
CA VAL A 148 -18.88 1.87 25.47
C VAL A 148 -20.11 2.43 24.76
N ASP A 149 -20.82 3.35 25.42
CA ASP A 149 -22.04 3.95 24.86
C ASP A 149 -21.71 4.94 23.73
N ALA A 150 -22.68 5.11 22.81
CA ALA A 150 -22.52 6.00 21.66
C ALA A 150 -22.18 7.46 22.05
N GLU A 151 -22.76 7.96 23.12
CA GLU A 151 -22.48 9.30 23.65
C GLU A 151 -21.05 9.41 24.17
N GLN A 152 -20.56 8.37 24.83
CA GLN A 152 -19.17 8.29 25.30
C GLN A 152 -18.20 8.23 24.11
N VAL A 153 -18.46 7.38 23.11
CA VAL A 153 -17.62 7.25 21.90
C VAL A 153 -17.41 8.59 21.21
N VAL A 154 -18.48 9.36 20.99
CA VAL A 154 -18.38 10.66 20.28
C VAL A 154 -17.77 11.78 21.12
N SER A 155 -17.71 11.61 22.45
CA SER A 155 -17.10 12.58 23.37
C SER A 155 -15.60 12.36 23.56
N LEU A 156 -15.04 11.23 23.09
CA LEU A 156 -13.62 10.91 23.22
C LEU A 156 -12.74 11.93 22.48
N VAL A 157 -11.68 12.33 23.13
CA VAL A 157 -10.58 13.10 22.54
C VAL A 157 -9.31 12.26 22.43
N ARG A 158 -8.34 12.75 21.69
CA ARG A 158 -7.07 12.03 21.46
C ARG A 158 -6.38 11.58 22.76
N SER A 159 -6.36 12.42 23.79
CA SER A 159 -5.73 12.14 25.07
C SER A 159 -6.38 11.02 25.88
N ASP A 160 -7.64 10.69 25.58
CA ASP A 160 -8.38 9.63 26.27
C ASP A 160 -7.93 8.22 25.80
N LEU A 161 -7.22 8.14 24.65
CA LEU A 161 -6.74 6.90 24.09
C LEU A 161 -5.24 6.71 24.32
N ARG A 162 -4.88 5.61 24.93
CA ARG A 162 -3.48 5.12 25.08
C ARG A 162 -3.37 3.72 24.50
N ILE A 163 -2.41 3.52 23.61
CA ILE A 163 -2.15 2.25 22.95
C ILE A 163 -0.83 1.71 23.50
N SER A 164 -0.83 0.44 23.92
CA SER A 164 0.34 -0.29 24.42
C SER A 164 0.29 -1.70 23.88
N ASP A 165 1.30 -2.09 23.11
CA ASP A 165 1.42 -3.41 22.49
C ASP A 165 0.09 -3.88 21.87
N ASP A 166 -0.56 -4.88 22.47
CA ASP A 166 -1.79 -5.48 21.97
C ASP A 166 -3.08 -4.88 22.61
N GLU A 167 -2.95 -3.90 23.51
CA GLU A 167 -4.06 -3.33 24.24
C GLU A 167 -4.22 -1.82 24.02
N ALA A 168 -5.47 -1.39 23.83
CA ALA A 168 -5.85 0.02 23.83
C ALA A 168 -6.67 0.33 25.08
N HIS A 169 -6.20 1.32 25.86
CA HIS A 169 -6.84 1.82 27.05
C HIS A 169 -7.59 3.11 26.75
N VAL A 170 -8.90 3.11 27.00
CA VAL A 170 -9.78 4.25 26.75
C VAL A 170 -10.30 4.78 28.08
N ASP A 171 -10.02 6.04 28.38
CA ASP A 171 -10.47 6.72 29.58
C ASP A 171 -11.86 7.38 29.33
N LEU A 172 -12.83 6.99 30.13
CA LEU A 172 -14.22 7.50 30.07
C LEU A 172 -14.55 8.43 31.24
N GLY A 173 -13.54 9.15 31.76
CA GLY A 173 -13.78 10.11 32.86
C GLY A 173 -13.97 9.44 34.24
N GLY A 174 -13.19 8.39 34.53
CA GLY A 174 -13.18 7.67 35.79
C GLY A 174 -13.41 6.16 35.64
N LEU A 175 -13.71 5.69 34.45
CA LEU A 175 -13.73 4.30 34.07
C LEU A 175 -12.76 4.13 32.88
N SER A 176 -11.88 3.13 32.96
CA SER A 176 -11.03 2.76 31.83
C SER A 176 -11.55 1.45 31.21
N VAL A 177 -11.75 1.47 29.90
CA VAL A 177 -12.10 0.29 29.12
C VAL A 177 -10.85 -0.16 28.35
N VAL A 178 -10.59 -1.46 28.34
CA VAL A 178 -9.47 -2.06 27.59
C VAL A 178 -10.05 -2.87 26.43
N VAL A 179 -9.55 -2.63 25.23
CA VAL A 179 -9.93 -3.33 24.01
C VAL A 179 -8.68 -3.74 23.24
N ASP A 180 -8.85 -4.55 22.19
CA ASP A 180 -7.79 -4.87 21.25
C ASP A 180 -7.21 -3.59 20.62
N ALA A 181 -5.87 -3.48 20.61
CA ALA A 181 -5.19 -2.29 20.10
C ALA A 181 -5.37 -2.09 18.60
N ALA A 182 -5.37 -3.18 17.81
CA ALA A 182 -5.24 -3.12 16.36
C ALA A 182 -6.25 -2.18 15.67
N PRO A 183 -7.58 -2.26 15.93
CA PRO A 183 -8.53 -1.36 15.25
C PRO A 183 -8.33 0.12 15.56
N LEU A 184 -7.92 0.43 16.80
CA LEU A 184 -7.71 1.81 17.27
C LEU A 184 -6.36 2.35 16.81
N ALA A 185 -5.33 1.51 16.79
CA ALA A 185 -4.00 1.85 16.27
C ALA A 185 -4.06 2.16 14.77
N ASP A 186 -4.68 1.29 13.98
CA ASP A 186 -4.85 1.47 12.54
C ASP A 186 -5.62 2.75 12.20
N TYR A 187 -6.68 3.03 12.98
CA TYR A 187 -7.43 4.26 12.81
C TYR A 187 -6.59 5.50 13.16
N LEU A 188 -5.95 5.48 14.32
CA LEU A 188 -5.18 6.62 14.83
C LEU A 188 -4.00 6.96 13.91
N ASP A 189 -3.31 5.95 13.39
CA ASP A 189 -2.23 6.15 12.41
C ASP A 189 -2.76 6.90 11.18
N ARG A 190 -3.90 6.49 10.63
CA ARG A 190 -4.53 7.16 9.50
C ARG A 190 -5.03 8.57 9.82
N ALA A 191 -5.67 8.75 10.96
CA ALA A 191 -6.20 10.05 11.37
C ALA A 191 -5.07 11.05 11.64
N THR A 192 -3.94 10.59 12.20
CA THR A 192 -2.76 11.42 12.45
C THR A 192 -2.02 11.75 11.16
N SER A 193 -1.77 10.77 10.29
CA SER A 193 -1.07 10.97 9.02
C SER A 193 -1.83 11.88 8.05
N SER A 194 -3.16 11.88 8.13
CA SER A 194 -4.02 12.80 7.38
C SER A 194 -4.25 14.16 8.04
N GLY A 195 -3.65 14.40 9.23
CA GLY A 195 -3.73 15.69 9.94
C GLY A 195 -5.06 15.96 10.64
N HIS A 196 -5.92 14.96 10.83
CA HIS A 196 -7.24 15.13 11.44
C HIS A 196 -7.24 15.00 12.96
N VAL A 197 -6.35 14.19 13.52
CA VAL A 197 -6.23 13.96 14.96
C VAL A 197 -4.76 14.12 15.35
N THR A 198 -4.37 15.33 15.76
CA THR A 198 -2.96 15.69 16.01
C THR A 198 -2.73 16.24 17.41
N ALA A 199 -3.70 16.98 17.96
CA ALA A 199 -3.62 17.54 19.32
C ALA A 199 -4.35 16.65 20.33
N ASP A 200 -3.96 16.76 21.60
CA ASP A 200 -4.52 15.97 22.69
C ASP A 200 -6.02 16.20 22.91
N ASP A 201 -6.52 17.37 22.56
CA ASP A 201 -7.93 17.78 22.67
C ASP A 201 -8.73 17.63 21.37
N ASP A 202 -8.11 17.14 20.30
CA ASP A 202 -8.83 16.84 19.07
C ASP A 202 -9.87 15.74 19.31
N PRO A 203 -11.11 15.88 18.77
CA PRO A 203 -12.10 14.81 18.79
C PRO A 203 -11.50 13.54 18.17
N LEU A 204 -11.61 12.42 18.89
CA LEU A 204 -11.01 11.17 18.43
C LEU A 204 -11.69 10.64 17.16
N PHE A 205 -13.01 10.83 17.02
CA PHE A 205 -13.79 10.37 15.89
C PHE A 205 -14.54 11.52 15.20
N LEU A 206 -14.51 11.50 13.85
CA LEU A 206 -15.03 12.58 13.03
C LEU A 206 -16.02 12.05 11.99
N THR A 207 -16.86 12.93 11.45
CA THR A 207 -17.68 12.61 10.26
C THR A 207 -16.77 12.36 9.04
N PRO A 208 -17.31 11.82 7.93
CA PRO A 208 -16.55 11.76 6.67
C PRO A 208 -16.05 13.14 6.20
N GLU A 209 -16.76 14.20 6.56
CA GLU A 209 -16.42 15.59 6.24
C GLU A 209 -15.44 16.22 7.26
N ALA A 210 -14.86 15.41 8.15
CA ALA A 210 -13.91 15.79 9.20
C ALA A 210 -14.48 16.76 10.26
N GLU A 211 -15.78 16.67 10.55
CA GLU A 211 -16.45 17.42 11.62
C GLU A 211 -16.71 16.53 12.85
N PRO A 212 -16.82 17.06 14.07
CA PRO A 212 -17.23 16.30 15.24
C PRO A 212 -18.58 15.59 15.04
N ILE A 213 -18.69 14.35 15.49
CA ILE A 213 -19.90 13.54 15.32
C ILE A 213 -20.93 13.93 16.38
N PRO A 214 -22.15 14.42 16.01
CA PRO A 214 -23.23 14.57 16.97
C PRO A 214 -23.65 13.23 17.58
N ALA A 215 -23.92 13.18 18.89
CA ALA A 215 -24.19 11.92 19.61
C ALA A 215 -25.39 11.12 19.03
N ASP A 216 -26.41 11.80 18.56
CA ASP A 216 -27.60 11.22 17.92
C ASP A 216 -27.35 10.74 16.47
N ARG A 217 -26.17 10.97 15.91
CA ARG A 217 -25.84 10.66 14.52
C ARG A 217 -24.77 9.58 14.33
N LEU A 218 -24.24 9.02 15.41
CA LEU A 218 -23.18 8.00 15.32
C LEU A 218 -23.60 6.81 14.45
N ASP A 219 -24.82 6.32 14.59
CA ASP A 219 -25.35 5.21 13.81
C ASP A 219 -25.46 5.55 12.31
N VAL A 220 -25.80 6.80 11.96
CA VAL A 220 -25.84 7.29 10.58
C VAL A 220 -24.42 7.36 10.00
N VAL A 221 -23.47 7.87 10.77
CA VAL A 221 -22.05 7.91 10.37
C VAL A 221 -21.53 6.49 10.14
N GLN A 222 -21.81 5.55 11.03
CA GLN A 222 -21.44 4.15 10.89
C GLN A 222 -22.04 3.49 9.64
N LYS A 223 -23.29 3.78 9.30
CA LYS A 223 -23.94 3.26 8.08
C LYS A 223 -23.30 3.86 6.81
N ARG A 224 -22.99 5.17 6.80
CA ARG A 224 -22.31 5.84 5.68
C ARG A 224 -20.90 5.28 5.48
N SER A 225 -20.16 5.09 6.57
CA SER A 225 -18.81 4.49 6.54
C SER A 225 -18.82 3.06 5.98
N ARG A 226 -19.87 2.28 6.29
CA ARG A 226 -20.06 0.94 5.70
C ARG A 226 -20.20 0.96 4.18
N LEU A 227 -20.91 1.95 3.63
CA LEU A 227 -21.05 2.08 2.17
C LEU A 227 -19.70 2.37 1.50
N ALA A 228 -18.90 3.25 2.09
CA ALA A 228 -17.54 3.54 1.61
C ALA A 228 -16.65 2.27 1.62
N THR A 229 -16.72 1.48 2.70
CA THR A 229 -15.97 0.20 2.83
C THR A 229 -16.42 -0.85 1.80
N VAL A 230 -17.74 -0.98 1.55
CA VAL A 230 -18.27 -1.96 0.58
C VAL A 230 -17.86 -1.61 -0.85
N THR A 231 -17.77 -0.33 -1.19
CA THR A 231 -17.33 0.12 -2.52
C THR A 231 -15.85 -0.21 -2.75
N MET A 232 -15.01 -0.06 -1.72
CA MET A 232 -13.59 -0.47 -1.78
C MET A 232 -13.44 -1.99 -1.81
N GLY A 233 -14.17 -2.73 -0.97
CA GLY A 233 -14.08 -4.19 -0.89
C GLY A 233 -14.64 -4.93 -2.11
N GLY A 234 -15.59 -4.35 -2.85
CA GLY A 234 -16.17 -4.97 -4.02
C GLY A 234 -15.20 -5.04 -5.21
N GLN A 235 -14.43 -4.00 -5.43
CA GLN A 235 -13.37 -3.99 -6.45
C GLN A 235 -12.20 -4.88 -6.01
N GLY A 236 -11.80 -4.83 -4.74
CA GLY A 236 -10.76 -5.66 -4.18
C GLY A 236 -11.03 -7.17 -4.30
N ALA A 237 -12.27 -7.61 -4.14
CA ALA A 237 -12.62 -9.03 -4.30
C ALA A 237 -12.38 -9.55 -5.73
N VAL A 238 -12.54 -8.70 -6.74
CA VAL A 238 -12.21 -9.04 -8.14
C VAL A 238 -10.69 -9.09 -8.34
N CYS A 239 -9.97 -8.12 -7.81
CA CYS A 239 -8.50 -8.09 -7.85
C CYS A 239 -7.89 -9.28 -7.12
N ASP A 240 -8.37 -9.61 -5.91
CA ASP A 240 -7.97 -10.80 -5.15
C ASP A 240 -8.28 -12.12 -5.88
N ALA A 241 -9.41 -12.20 -6.58
CA ALA A 241 -9.76 -13.38 -7.36
C ALA A 241 -8.85 -13.54 -8.58
N LEU A 242 -8.53 -12.44 -9.26
CA LEU A 242 -7.61 -12.42 -10.40
C LEU A 242 -6.16 -12.72 -9.96
N HIS A 243 -5.73 -12.17 -8.83
CA HIS A 243 -4.43 -12.47 -8.24
C HIS A 243 -4.30 -13.95 -7.90
N ARG A 244 -5.29 -14.53 -7.20
CA ARG A 244 -5.33 -15.98 -6.90
C ARG A 244 -5.37 -16.84 -8.16
N ALA A 245 -6.05 -16.39 -9.22
CA ALA A 245 -6.08 -17.10 -10.50
C ALA A 245 -4.71 -17.08 -11.20
N ARG A 246 -3.91 -16.02 -11.03
CA ARG A 246 -2.55 -15.91 -11.59
C ARG A 246 -1.51 -16.71 -10.81
N HIS A 247 -1.57 -16.68 -9.48
CA HIS A 247 -0.55 -17.23 -8.58
C HIS A 247 -1.00 -18.49 -7.82
N GLY A 248 -2.28 -18.83 -7.84
CA GLY A 248 -2.87 -19.95 -7.09
C GLY A 248 -2.79 -21.32 -7.76
N ALA A 249 -2.03 -21.49 -8.84
CA ALA A 249 -1.90 -22.79 -9.53
C ALA A 249 -0.86 -23.75 -8.94
N ASP A 250 -0.08 -23.31 -7.94
CA ASP A 250 0.98 -24.11 -7.31
C ASP A 250 0.63 -24.55 -5.87
N GLY A 251 -0.59 -24.98 -5.63
CA GLY A 251 -0.97 -25.70 -4.41
C GLY A 251 -0.71 -27.20 -4.56
N PRO A 252 -0.33 -27.95 -3.48
CA PRO A 252 0.09 -29.36 -3.56
C PRO A 252 -1.03 -30.38 -3.81
N ASP A 253 -2.24 -29.95 -4.20
CA ASP A 253 -3.34 -30.86 -4.57
C ASP A 253 -3.67 -30.73 -6.07
N GLY A 254 -3.05 -31.65 -6.83
CA GLY A 254 -3.30 -31.83 -8.25
C GLY A 254 -4.75 -32.24 -8.55
N SER A 255 -5.63 -31.30 -8.84
CA SER A 255 -6.88 -31.54 -9.55
C SER A 255 -6.95 -30.63 -10.78
N ALA A 256 -7.08 -31.30 -11.94
CA ALA A 256 -6.97 -30.80 -13.29
C ALA A 256 -7.73 -29.50 -13.54
N SER A 257 -7.00 -28.47 -13.96
CA SER A 257 -7.55 -27.26 -14.60
C SER A 257 -7.98 -27.59 -16.04
N PRO A 258 -9.13 -27.08 -16.50
CA PRO A 258 -9.49 -27.16 -17.92
C PRO A 258 -8.51 -26.31 -18.74
N SER A 259 -7.90 -26.97 -19.71
CA SER A 259 -7.01 -26.35 -20.70
C SER A 259 -7.76 -25.29 -21.49
N LEU A 260 -7.53 -24.01 -21.17
CA LEU A 260 -7.85 -22.91 -22.08
C LEU A 260 -6.77 -22.91 -23.16
N GLU A 261 -7.15 -23.35 -24.36
CA GLU A 261 -6.34 -23.22 -25.56
C GLU A 261 -5.97 -21.77 -25.76
N ARG A 262 -4.67 -21.49 -25.63
CA ARG A 262 -4.09 -20.18 -25.98
C ARG A 262 -4.21 -20.03 -27.48
N SER A 263 -5.19 -19.26 -27.94
CA SER A 263 -5.16 -18.72 -29.30
C SER A 263 -3.94 -17.81 -29.38
N GLY A 264 -3.04 -18.14 -30.31
CA GLY A 264 -1.77 -17.45 -30.50
C GLY A 264 -1.99 -15.98 -30.84
N GLY A 265 -1.85 -15.13 -29.87
CA GLY A 265 -1.60 -13.71 -30.02
C GLY A 265 -0.09 -13.53 -30.11
N ASP A 266 0.34 -12.97 -31.22
CA ASP A 266 1.67 -12.60 -31.62
C ASP A 266 2.44 -11.96 -30.43
N ARG A 267 3.48 -12.64 -29.96
CA ARG A 267 4.47 -12.08 -29.04
C ARG A 267 5.37 -11.16 -29.86
N SER A 268 4.81 -10.00 -30.28
CA SER A 268 5.59 -8.91 -30.78
C SER A 268 6.30 -8.25 -29.62
N SER A 269 7.50 -8.71 -29.39
CA SER A 269 8.71 -7.99 -28.98
C SER A 269 8.49 -6.79 -28.03
N TYR A 270 8.47 -7.03 -26.74
CA TYR A 270 9.04 -6.10 -25.80
C TYR A 270 10.47 -6.58 -25.47
N ASP A 271 11.36 -6.47 -26.47
CA ASP A 271 12.80 -6.38 -26.30
C ASP A 271 13.13 -4.95 -25.84
N GLY A 272 12.64 -4.55 -24.68
CA GLY A 272 13.17 -3.42 -23.94
C GLY A 272 14.45 -3.93 -23.28
N ASP A 273 15.56 -3.43 -23.79
CA ASP A 273 16.93 -3.74 -23.47
C ASP A 273 17.18 -4.06 -21.99
N VAL A 274 17.00 -5.30 -21.58
CA VAL A 274 17.56 -5.82 -20.30
C VAL A 274 19.09 -5.75 -20.32
N ASP A 275 19.69 -5.68 -21.51
CA ASP A 275 21.14 -5.58 -21.69
C ASP A 275 21.71 -4.20 -21.29
N GLU A 276 20.93 -3.13 -21.35
CA GLU A 276 21.41 -1.80 -20.99
C GLU A 276 21.51 -1.61 -19.47
N PHE A 277 20.65 -2.28 -18.70
CA PHE A 277 20.74 -2.25 -17.24
C PHE A 277 21.91 -3.12 -16.75
N THR A 278 22.13 -4.28 -17.35
CA THR A 278 23.25 -5.14 -17.00
C THR A 278 24.60 -4.60 -17.51
N SER A 279 24.61 -3.85 -18.62
CA SER A 279 25.85 -3.28 -19.17
C SER A 279 26.36 -2.06 -18.41
N THR A 280 25.49 -1.29 -17.72
CA THR A 280 25.87 -0.17 -16.86
C THR A 280 26.37 -0.60 -15.48
N TRP A 281 26.28 -1.88 -15.15
CA TRP A 281 26.74 -2.43 -13.87
C TRP A 281 28.14 -3.04 -13.93
N THR A 282 28.89 -2.78 -15.00
CA THR A 282 30.29 -3.19 -15.07
C THR A 282 31.10 -2.36 -14.07
N VAL A 283 31.54 -2.99 -13.00
CA VAL A 283 32.49 -2.42 -12.02
C VAL A 283 33.78 -2.11 -12.76
N THR A 284 34.14 -0.83 -12.87
CA THR A 284 35.51 -0.44 -13.14
C THR A 284 36.33 -0.71 -11.88
N PRO A 285 37.41 -1.50 -11.91
CA PRO A 285 38.31 -1.61 -10.77
C PRO A 285 38.96 -0.26 -10.55
N ASP A 286 38.88 0.24 -9.32
CA ASP A 286 39.69 1.38 -8.88
C ASP A 286 41.18 1.02 -8.99
N ASP A 287 41.95 1.88 -9.67
CA ASP A 287 43.38 1.99 -9.56
C ASP A 287 43.81 2.76 -8.31
#